data_eba6a532f9e5cfb0c4d7e58fed7e56e3
#
_entry.id   eba6a532f9e5cfb0c4d7e58fed7e56e3
#
_cell.length_a   1.000
_cell.length_b   1.000
_cell.length_c   1.000
_cell.angle_alpha   90.00
_cell.angle_beta   90.00
_cell.angle_gamma   90.00
#
_symmetry.space_group_name_H-M   'P 1'
#
loop_
_entity.id
_entity.type
_entity.pdbx_description
1 polymer ?
#
loop_
_entity_poly.entity_id
_entity_poly.type
_entity_poly.pdbx_seq_one_letter_code
_entity_poly.pdbx_strand_id
1 'polypeptide(L)'
;MEEKTTAKKVGKIIKTSLTIALFVFIGALILRMCQASYQGLDETIISDEFKEAYVKDNDIRTHAVTDEFSENGAVYAYSLVYMEKAGYLQFTVRYNTRHIDEVKETYPQFNEKNIRYTLVDGKGKEYTPNVLATDDAYNYCYFRLEFTDVNFSTESLSVKMHLDGIDIDMGEKSTLAVHRKDSTSIKYSLSGDEKDALE
;
A
#
# COMPACT_ATOMS: atom_id res chain seq x y z
N MET A 1 34.21 -21.01 51.24
CA MET A 1 33.71 -21.78 50.06
C MET A 1 32.40 -21.24 49.50
N GLU A 2 31.55 -20.58 50.28
CA GLU A 2 30.29 -19.97 49.87
C GLU A 2 30.41 -18.76 48.97
N GLU A 3 31.39 -17.90 49.16
CA GLU A 3 31.59 -16.66 48.40
C GLU A 3 31.81 -16.89 46.90
N LYS A 4 32.56 -17.93 46.51
CA LYS A 4 32.82 -18.30 45.10
C LYS A 4 31.53 -18.82 44.41
N THR A 5 30.60 -19.42 45.16
CA THR A 5 29.36 -19.94 44.62
C THR A 5 28.35 -18.82 44.34
N THR A 6 28.35 -17.81 45.23
CA THR A 6 27.49 -16.61 45.07
C THR A 6 27.93 -15.76 43.87
N ALA A 7 29.22 -15.53 43.70
CA ALA A 7 29.76 -14.80 42.54
C ALA A 7 29.44 -15.49 41.22
N LYS A 8 29.54 -16.82 41.13
CA LYS A 8 29.11 -17.58 39.94
C LYS A 8 27.63 -17.47 39.63
N LYS A 9 26.77 -17.49 40.65
CA LYS A 9 25.31 -17.32 40.49
C LYS A 9 24.98 -15.91 39.97
N VAL A 10 25.58 -14.89 40.58
CA VAL A 10 25.39 -13.49 40.16
C VAL A 10 25.86 -13.29 38.73
N GLY A 11 27.03 -13.79 38.37
CA GLY A 11 27.54 -13.71 36.98
C GLY A 11 26.62 -14.40 35.97
N LYS A 12 26.01 -15.54 36.32
CA LYS A 12 25.03 -16.22 35.45
C LYS A 12 23.75 -15.42 35.29
N ILE A 13 23.25 -14.80 36.33
CA ILE A 13 22.05 -13.94 36.31
C ILE A 13 22.30 -12.72 35.39
N ILE A 14 23.42 -12.03 35.60
CA ILE A 14 23.81 -10.86 34.77
C ILE A 14 23.89 -11.26 33.30
N LYS A 15 24.56 -12.37 32.98
CA LYS A 15 24.69 -12.84 31.59
C LYS A 15 23.31 -13.13 30.96
N THR A 16 22.44 -13.82 31.70
CA THR A 16 21.09 -14.14 31.22
C THR A 16 20.25 -12.87 31.00
N SER A 17 20.31 -11.92 31.95
CA SER A 17 19.59 -10.64 31.83
C SER A 17 20.08 -9.82 30.63
N LEU A 18 21.40 -9.79 30.40
CA LEU A 18 21.98 -9.09 29.25
C LEU A 18 21.55 -9.74 27.91
N THR A 19 21.50 -11.07 27.90
CA THR A 19 21.05 -11.81 26.70
C THR A 19 19.58 -11.51 26.39
N ILE A 20 18.72 -11.52 27.41
CA ILE A 20 17.29 -11.19 27.25
C ILE A 20 17.14 -9.75 26.76
N ALA A 21 17.84 -8.80 27.37
CA ALA A 21 17.81 -7.39 26.97
C ALA A 21 18.24 -7.20 25.51
N LEU A 22 19.27 -7.94 25.06
CA LEU A 22 19.71 -7.91 23.68
C LEU A 22 18.64 -8.43 22.71
N PHE A 23 17.98 -9.55 23.05
CA PHE A 23 16.89 -10.08 22.21
C PHE A 23 15.70 -9.15 22.14
N VAL A 24 15.32 -8.52 23.26
CA VAL A 24 14.25 -7.52 23.30
C VAL A 24 14.62 -6.30 22.44
N PHE A 25 15.86 -5.84 22.53
CA PHE A 25 16.35 -4.71 21.73
C PHE A 25 16.35 -5.04 20.23
N ILE A 26 16.85 -6.21 19.84
CA ILE A 26 16.83 -6.66 18.44
C ILE A 26 15.38 -6.79 17.95
N GLY A 27 14.49 -7.38 18.74
CA GLY A 27 13.07 -7.49 18.40
C GLY A 27 12.40 -6.13 18.22
N ALA A 28 12.72 -5.16 19.09
CA ALA A 28 12.21 -3.80 18.97
C ALA A 28 12.76 -3.08 17.71
N LEU A 29 14.03 -3.29 17.38
CA LEU A 29 14.62 -2.76 16.14
C LEU A 29 13.96 -3.36 14.89
N ILE A 30 13.73 -4.66 14.87
CA ILE A 30 13.04 -5.33 13.76
C ILE A 30 11.63 -4.78 13.61
N LEU A 31 10.87 -4.67 14.71
CA LEU A 31 9.53 -4.10 14.70
C LEU A 31 9.52 -2.65 14.18
N ARG A 32 10.50 -1.84 14.60
CA ARG A 32 10.63 -0.46 14.15
C ARG A 32 10.99 -0.36 12.66
N MET A 33 11.87 -1.24 12.19
CA MET A 33 12.18 -1.32 10.75
C MET A 33 10.96 -1.75 9.94
N CYS A 34 10.19 -2.72 10.43
CA CYS A 34 8.93 -3.13 9.80
C CYS A 34 7.93 -1.97 9.73
N GLN A 35 7.78 -1.20 10.81
CA GLN A 35 6.88 -0.03 10.83
C GLN A 35 7.37 1.10 9.90
N ALA A 36 8.67 1.36 9.86
CA ALA A 36 9.24 2.40 8.99
C ALA A 36 9.06 2.08 7.50
N SER A 37 9.14 0.79 7.11
CA SER A 37 8.89 0.36 5.72
C SER A 37 7.42 0.46 5.33
N TYR A 38 6.50 0.38 6.30
CA TYR A 38 5.06 0.49 6.04
C TYR A 38 4.58 1.95 5.92
N GLN A 39 5.21 2.88 6.61
CA GLN A 39 4.71 4.27 6.73
C GLN A 39 4.84 5.08 5.43
N GLY A 40 5.85 4.82 4.61
CA GLY A 40 6.11 5.64 3.42
C GLY A 40 5.12 5.45 2.25
N LEU A 41 4.35 4.35 2.24
CA LEU A 41 3.39 4.06 1.16
C LEU A 41 1.93 4.15 1.60
N ASP A 42 1.68 4.33 2.89
CA ASP A 42 0.36 4.59 3.46
C ASP A 42 -0.01 6.08 3.39
N GLU A 43 0.99 6.95 3.25
CA GLU A 43 0.81 8.39 3.18
C GLU A 43 0.41 8.84 1.78
N THR A 44 -0.40 9.89 1.73
CA THR A 44 -0.75 10.54 0.47
C THR A 44 0.49 11.25 -0.08
N ILE A 45 0.81 11.01 -1.34
CA ILE A 45 1.88 11.75 -2.01
C ILE A 45 1.28 12.99 -2.67
N ILE A 46 1.76 14.15 -2.29
CA ILE A 46 1.34 15.44 -2.85
C ILE A 46 2.12 15.68 -4.16
N SER A 47 1.61 15.13 -5.25
CA SER A 47 2.12 15.37 -6.60
C SER A 47 1.63 16.71 -7.17
N ASP A 48 2.12 17.10 -8.33
CA ASP A 48 1.60 18.29 -9.00
C ASP A 48 0.16 18.05 -9.49
N GLU A 49 -0.16 16.85 -9.93
CA GLU A 49 -1.51 16.43 -10.31
C GLU A 49 -2.47 16.45 -9.10
N PHE A 50 -1.99 16.06 -7.91
CA PHE A 50 -2.75 16.20 -6.67
C PHE A 50 -3.08 17.66 -6.39
N LYS A 51 -2.10 18.57 -6.50
CA LYS A 51 -2.29 20.01 -6.26
C LYS A 51 -3.31 20.59 -7.25
N GLU A 52 -3.19 20.26 -8.53
CA GLU A 52 -4.14 20.70 -9.55
C GLU A 52 -5.56 20.18 -9.28
N ALA A 53 -5.67 18.93 -8.86
CA ALA A 53 -6.94 18.32 -8.49
C ALA A 53 -7.54 19.02 -7.26
N TYR A 54 -6.71 19.32 -6.25
CA TYR A 54 -7.15 20.01 -5.03
C TYR A 54 -7.68 21.42 -5.31
N VAL A 55 -7.11 22.14 -6.26
CA VAL A 55 -7.63 23.44 -6.70
C VAL A 55 -9.01 23.32 -7.34
N LYS A 56 -9.26 22.23 -8.07
CA LYS A 56 -10.54 21.95 -8.75
C LYS A 56 -11.60 21.41 -7.78
N ASP A 57 -11.18 20.60 -6.82
CA ASP A 57 -12.05 19.92 -5.85
C ASP A 57 -11.33 19.74 -4.52
N ASN A 58 -11.62 20.60 -3.55
CA ASN A 58 -11.04 20.52 -2.21
C ASN A 58 -11.76 19.52 -1.27
N ASP A 59 -12.74 18.75 -1.78
CA ASP A 59 -13.39 17.67 -1.03
C ASP A 59 -12.57 16.38 -1.15
N ILE A 60 -11.43 16.34 -0.45
CA ILE A 60 -10.58 15.16 -0.38
C ILE A 60 -11.27 14.08 0.45
N ARG A 61 -11.38 12.91 -0.11
CA ARG A 61 -11.97 11.75 0.57
C ARG A 61 -10.96 10.63 0.64
N THR A 62 -10.97 9.91 1.75
CA THR A 62 -10.09 8.77 1.95
C THR A 62 -10.83 7.57 2.49
N HIS A 63 -10.32 6.41 2.17
CA HIS A 63 -10.76 5.15 2.74
C HIS A 63 -9.58 4.21 2.93
N ALA A 64 -9.46 3.65 4.14
CA ALA A 64 -8.51 2.58 4.41
C ALA A 64 -9.08 1.27 3.84
N VAL A 65 -8.67 0.92 2.64
CA VAL A 65 -9.08 -0.33 1.99
C VAL A 65 -8.06 -1.42 2.31
N THR A 66 -8.55 -2.59 2.71
CA THR A 66 -7.72 -3.78 2.93
C THR A 66 -8.24 -4.97 2.14
N ASP A 67 -8.95 -4.69 1.04
CA ASP A 67 -9.65 -5.73 0.31
C ASP A 67 -8.77 -6.39 -0.75
N GLU A 68 -9.00 -7.68 -0.91
CA GLU A 68 -8.40 -8.48 -1.95
C GLU A 68 -8.99 -8.10 -3.31
N PHE A 69 -8.10 -7.90 -4.30
CA PHE A 69 -8.52 -7.72 -5.68
C PHE A 69 -8.43 -9.01 -6.49
N SER A 70 -7.76 -10.03 -6.01
CA SER A 70 -7.61 -11.31 -6.68
C SER A 70 -8.27 -12.43 -5.90
N GLU A 71 -8.82 -13.42 -6.60
CA GLU A 71 -9.47 -14.60 -6.01
C GLU A 71 -8.55 -15.40 -5.06
N ASN A 72 -7.24 -15.30 -5.26
CA ASN A 72 -6.24 -16.01 -4.45
C ASN A 72 -5.58 -15.16 -3.35
N GLY A 73 -6.08 -13.95 -3.10
CA GLY A 73 -5.54 -13.07 -2.06
C GLY A 73 -4.11 -12.57 -2.30
N ALA A 74 -3.64 -12.60 -3.54
CA ALA A 74 -2.27 -12.20 -3.86
C ALA A 74 -2.09 -10.69 -3.97
N VAL A 75 -3.15 -9.95 -4.26
CA VAL A 75 -3.10 -8.50 -4.53
C VAL A 75 -4.14 -7.75 -3.72
N TYR A 76 -3.71 -6.67 -3.09
CA TYR A 76 -4.53 -5.82 -2.24
C TYR A 76 -4.40 -4.36 -2.66
N ALA A 77 -5.46 -3.57 -2.50
CA ALA A 77 -5.38 -2.12 -2.52
C ALA A 77 -5.68 -1.54 -1.15
N TYR A 78 -5.06 -0.44 -0.83
CA TYR A 78 -5.28 0.28 0.41
C TYR A 78 -4.88 1.76 0.30
N SER A 79 -5.16 2.53 1.35
CA SER A 79 -4.87 3.97 1.41
C SER A 79 -5.43 4.73 0.21
N LEU A 80 -6.73 4.54 -0.04
CA LEU A 80 -7.45 5.20 -1.11
C LEU A 80 -7.69 6.68 -0.77
N VAL A 81 -7.26 7.56 -1.67
CA VAL A 81 -7.53 9.01 -1.63
C VAL A 81 -8.11 9.45 -2.96
N TYR A 82 -9.20 10.22 -2.95
CA TYR A 82 -9.81 10.67 -4.19
C TYR A 82 -10.53 12.01 -4.06
N MET A 83 -10.68 12.68 -5.19
CA MET A 83 -11.41 13.92 -5.39
C MET A 83 -12.32 13.74 -6.62
N GLU A 84 -13.60 13.51 -6.37
CA GLU A 84 -14.54 13.07 -7.42
C GLU A 84 -14.70 14.09 -8.56
N LYS A 85 -14.91 15.37 -8.23
CA LYS A 85 -15.14 16.42 -9.23
C LYS A 85 -13.88 16.72 -10.05
N ALA A 86 -12.71 16.51 -9.47
CA ALA A 86 -11.44 16.65 -10.17
C ALA A 86 -11.09 15.43 -11.02
N GLY A 87 -11.78 14.29 -10.81
CA GLY A 87 -11.43 13.05 -11.47
C GLY A 87 -10.11 12.44 -10.98
N TYR A 88 -9.72 12.73 -9.74
CA TYR A 88 -8.45 12.30 -9.16
C TYR A 88 -8.61 11.09 -8.25
N LEU A 89 -7.69 10.13 -8.37
CA LEU A 89 -7.65 8.92 -7.53
C LEU A 89 -6.20 8.52 -7.26
N GLN A 90 -5.87 8.26 -6.02
CA GLN A 90 -4.58 7.72 -5.61
C GLN A 90 -4.78 6.56 -4.63
N PHE A 91 -4.07 5.46 -4.81
CA PHE A 91 -4.08 4.32 -3.89
C PHE A 91 -2.81 3.50 -4.00
N THR A 92 -2.55 2.67 -3.00
CA THR A 92 -1.44 1.72 -3.03
C THR A 92 -1.93 0.33 -3.39
N VAL A 93 -1.25 -0.30 -4.33
CA VAL A 93 -1.41 -1.72 -4.63
C VAL A 93 -0.25 -2.47 -4.00
N ARG A 94 -0.56 -3.53 -3.29
CA ARG A 94 0.39 -4.47 -2.72
C ARG A 94 0.17 -5.85 -3.30
N TYR A 95 1.21 -6.51 -3.79
CA TYR A 95 1.11 -7.92 -4.12
C TYR A 95 2.11 -8.77 -3.32
N ASN A 96 1.71 -10.02 -3.04
CA ASN A 96 2.50 -10.94 -2.24
C ASN A 96 3.43 -11.76 -3.13
N THR A 97 4.74 -11.56 -2.98
CA THR A 97 5.76 -12.24 -3.78
C THR A 97 5.87 -13.74 -3.49
N ARG A 98 5.30 -14.23 -2.38
CA ARG A 98 5.23 -15.67 -2.11
C ARG A 98 4.35 -16.44 -3.10
N HIS A 99 3.39 -15.75 -3.72
CA HIS A 99 2.57 -16.32 -4.77
C HIS A 99 3.22 -16.27 -6.16
N ILE A 100 4.43 -15.69 -6.27
CA ILE A 100 5.16 -15.60 -7.53
C ILE A 100 5.42 -16.99 -8.12
N ASP A 101 5.76 -17.96 -7.30
CA ASP A 101 6.05 -19.31 -7.80
C ASP A 101 4.81 -19.91 -8.46
N GLU A 102 3.63 -19.77 -7.87
CA GLU A 102 2.36 -20.18 -8.46
C GLU A 102 2.04 -19.38 -9.73
N VAL A 103 2.30 -18.08 -9.71
CA VAL A 103 2.12 -17.22 -10.90
C VAL A 103 3.11 -17.60 -11.99
N LYS A 104 4.38 -17.89 -11.67
CA LYS A 104 5.40 -18.32 -12.61
C LYS A 104 5.12 -19.71 -13.21
N GLU A 105 4.51 -20.60 -12.45
CA GLU A 105 4.05 -21.89 -12.98
C GLU A 105 2.98 -21.69 -14.07
N THR A 106 2.08 -20.75 -13.84
CA THR A 106 1.00 -20.43 -14.80
C THR A 106 1.49 -19.52 -15.92
N TYR A 107 2.37 -18.57 -15.60
CA TYR A 107 2.91 -17.57 -16.52
C TYR A 107 4.44 -17.54 -16.43
N PRO A 108 5.17 -18.43 -17.13
CA PRO A 108 6.63 -18.58 -17.04
C PRO A 108 7.42 -17.32 -17.40
N GLN A 109 6.82 -16.41 -18.18
CA GLN A 109 7.39 -15.11 -18.57
C GLN A 109 7.21 -14.02 -17.51
N PHE A 110 6.59 -14.32 -16.38
CA PHE A 110 6.38 -13.34 -15.33
C PHE A 110 7.69 -12.69 -14.86
N ASN A 111 7.73 -11.38 -14.93
CA ASN A 111 8.83 -10.58 -14.43
C ASN A 111 8.26 -9.42 -13.60
N GLU A 112 8.60 -9.38 -12.34
CA GLU A 112 8.15 -8.37 -11.36
C GLU A 112 8.40 -6.94 -11.83
N LYS A 113 9.49 -6.71 -12.59
CA LYS A 113 9.87 -5.40 -13.12
C LYS A 113 8.94 -4.90 -14.24
N ASN A 114 8.16 -5.79 -14.83
CA ASN A 114 7.29 -5.48 -15.95
C ASN A 114 5.80 -5.43 -15.56
N ILE A 115 5.52 -5.38 -14.26
CA ILE A 115 4.15 -5.24 -13.78
C ILE A 115 3.66 -3.84 -14.08
N ARG A 116 2.51 -3.75 -14.75
CA ARG A 116 1.78 -2.51 -14.99
C ARG A 116 0.34 -2.67 -14.52
N TYR A 117 -0.25 -1.57 -14.12
CA TYR A 117 -1.64 -1.54 -13.70
C TYR A 117 -2.43 -0.59 -14.59
N THR A 118 -3.68 -0.93 -14.86
CA THR A 118 -4.65 -0.06 -15.56
C THR A 118 -5.93 -0.03 -14.75
N LEU A 119 -6.51 1.16 -14.59
CA LEU A 119 -7.84 1.31 -14.02
C LEU A 119 -8.85 1.30 -15.17
N VAL A 120 -9.96 0.58 -15.04
CA VAL A 120 -11.01 0.49 -16.04
C VAL A 120 -12.34 0.92 -15.40
N ASP A 121 -13.07 1.82 -16.02
CA ASP A 121 -14.38 2.24 -15.53
C ASP A 121 -15.52 1.31 -16.03
N GLY A 122 -16.71 1.49 -15.49
CA GLY A 122 -17.89 0.68 -15.87
C GLY A 122 -18.33 0.83 -17.33
N LYS A 123 -17.73 1.75 -18.08
CA LYS A 123 -17.94 1.92 -19.53
C LYS A 123 -16.80 1.32 -20.36
N GLY A 124 -15.81 0.73 -19.71
CA GLY A 124 -14.65 0.12 -20.35
C GLY A 124 -13.55 1.12 -20.76
N LYS A 125 -13.62 2.39 -20.31
CA LYS A 125 -12.52 3.33 -20.51
C LYS A 125 -11.37 2.96 -19.61
N GLU A 126 -10.19 2.87 -20.18
CA GLU A 126 -8.94 2.56 -19.48
C GLU A 126 -8.19 3.83 -19.10
N TYR A 127 -7.57 3.80 -17.90
CA TYR A 127 -6.74 4.87 -17.36
C TYR A 127 -5.39 4.27 -16.97
N THR A 128 -4.33 4.87 -17.47
CA THR A 128 -2.95 4.49 -17.12
C THR A 128 -2.50 5.30 -15.91
N PRO A 129 -1.93 4.68 -14.88
CA PRO A 129 -1.45 5.41 -13.71
C PRO A 129 -0.11 6.07 -13.93
N ASN A 130 0.11 7.16 -13.22
CA ASN A 130 1.45 7.56 -12.82
C ASN A 130 1.86 6.70 -11.62
N VAL A 131 3.07 6.14 -11.64
CA VAL A 131 3.64 5.41 -10.51
C VAL A 131 4.43 6.41 -9.68
N LEU A 132 3.88 6.83 -8.55
CA LEU A 132 4.49 7.84 -7.69
C LEU A 132 5.63 7.28 -6.84
N ALA A 133 5.49 6.04 -6.38
CA ALA A 133 6.49 5.35 -5.60
C ALA A 133 6.37 3.83 -5.74
N THR A 134 7.49 3.16 -5.57
CA THR A 134 7.57 1.69 -5.47
C THR A 134 8.43 1.33 -4.27
N ASP A 135 8.08 0.27 -3.57
CA ASP A 135 8.87 -0.27 -2.47
C ASP A 135 8.74 -1.79 -2.41
N ASP A 136 9.78 -2.45 -1.92
CA ASP A 136 9.81 -3.89 -1.70
C ASP A 136 10.10 -4.14 -0.22
N ALA A 137 9.16 -4.73 0.48
CA ALA A 137 9.32 -5.08 1.89
C ALA A 137 8.95 -6.54 2.14
N TYR A 138 9.92 -7.35 2.59
CA TYR A 138 9.77 -8.80 2.85
C TYR A 138 9.31 -9.57 1.61
N ASN A 139 8.04 -10.01 1.63
CA ASN A 139 7.41 -10.80 0.57
C ASN A 139 6.34 -9.99 -0.16
N TYR A 140 6.44 -8.67 -0.14
CA TYR A 140 5.47 -7.79 -0.77
C TYR A 140 6.17 -6.74 -1.62
N CYS A 141 5.62 -6.50 -2.80
CA CYS A 141 5.93 -5.34 -3.63
C CYS A 141 4.78 -4.37 -3.58
N TYR A 142 5.10 -3.09 -3.50
CA TYR A 142 4.17 -1.99 -3.34
C TYR A 142 4.30 -1.01 -4.49
N PHE A 143 3.16 -0.52 -4.97
CA PHE A 143 3.07 0.52 -5.98
C PHE A 143 2.09 1.58 -5.52
N ARG A 144 2.54 2.81 -5.34
CA ARG A 144 1.66 3.95 -5.14
C ARG A 144 1.26 4.49 -6.50
N LEU A 145 -0.02 4.36 -6.84
CA LEU A 145 -0.58 4.66 -8.15
C LEU A 145 -1.46 5.89 -8.08
N GLU A 146 -1.32 6.75 -9.06
CA GLU A 146 -2.10 7.96 -9.24
C GLU A 146 -2.81 7.93 -10.60
N PHE A 147 -4.08 8.28 -10.62
CA PHE A 147 -4.90 8.35 -11.81
C PHE A 147 -5.58 9.70 -11.90
N THR A 148 -5.58 10.28 -13.08
CA THR A 148 -6.26 11.54 -13.42
C THR A 148 -7.38 11.31 -14.43
N ASP A 149 -8.29 12.29 -14.54
CA ASP A 149 -9.43 12.24 -15.45
C ASP A 149 -10.34 11.01 -15.28
N VAL A 150 -10.37 10.45 -14.08
CA VAL A 150 -11.19 9.29 -13.74
C VAL A 150 -12.66 9.68 -13.72
N ASN A 151 -13.48 8.93 -14.42
CA ASN A 151 -14.93 9.14 -14.43
C ASN A 151 -15.62 8.44 -13.26
N PHE A 152 -15.85 9.15 -12.19
CA PHE A 152 -16.53 8.65 -11.00
C PHE A 152 -18.06 8.53 -11.16
N SER A 153 -18.64 8.95 -12.29
CA SER A 153 -20.07 8.75 -12.54
C SER A 153 -20.44 7.31 -12.85
N THR A 154 -19.47 6.44 -13.10
CA THR A 154 -19.66 5.02 -13.31
C THR A 154 -19.78 4.30 -11.96
N GLU A 155 -20.62 3.26 -11.88
CA GLU A 155 -20.87 2.52 -10.63
C GLU A 155 -19.67 1.66 -10.21
N SER A 156 -18.83 1.26 -11.15
CA SER A 156 -17.67 0.40 -10.90
C SER A 156 -16.39 0.96 -11.50
N LEU A 157 -15.30 0.71 -10.79
CA LEU A 157 -13.95 0.92 -11.26
C LEU A 157 -13.20 -0.40 -11.13
N SER A 158 -12.41 -0.81 -12.14
CA SER A 158 -11.61 -2.03 -12.15
C SER A 158 -10.13 -1.77 -12.28
N VAL A 159 -9.33 -2.62 -11.57
CA VAL A 159 -7.89 -2.65 -11.74
C VAL A 159 -7.52 -3.91 -12.52
N LYS A 160 -6.75 -3.74 -13.59
CA LYS A 160 -6.11 -4.86 -14.31
C LYS A 160 -4.61 -4.80 -14.05
N MET A 161 -4.03 -5.95 -13.84
CA MET A 161 -2.59 -6.13 -13.78
C MET A 161 -2.11 -6.72 -15.11
N HIS A 162 -1.11 -6.10 -15.70
CA HIS A 162 -0.52 -6.52 -16.97
C HIS A 162 0.85 -7.12 -16.73
N LEU A 163 1.09 -8.31 -17.24
CA LEU A 163 2.33 -9.06 -17.15
C LEU A 163 2.80 -9.45 -18.55
N ASP A 164 3.83 -8.77 -19.06
CA ASP A 164 4.50 -9.14 -20.33
C ASP A 164 3.55 -9.58 -21.47
N GLY A 165 2.48 -8.82 -21.70
CA GLY A 165 1.48 -9.10 -22.72
C GLY A 165 0.37 -10.04 -22.31
N ILE A 166 0.31 -10.41 -21.03
CA ILE A 166 -0.81 -11.12 -20.42
C ILE A 166 -1.57 -10.15 -19.53
N ASP A 167 -2.86 -10.03 -19.77
CA ASP A 167 -3.75 -9.24 -18.95
C ASP A 167 -4.39 -10.15 -17.89
N ILE A 168 -4.16 -9.85 -16.63
CA ILE A 168 -4.83 -10.51 -15.51
C ILE A 168 -5.91 -9.58 -15.01
N ASP A 169 -7.15 -10.01 -15.13
CA ASP A 169 -8.28 -9.32 -14.53
C ASP A 169 -8.21 -9.52 -13.01
N MET A 170 -8.07 -8.41 -12.29
CA MET A 170 -7.97 -8.40 -10.83
C MET A 170 -9.34 -8.46 -10.16
N GLY A 171 -10.38 -8.72 -10.93
CA GLY A 171 -11.75 -8.81 -10.47
C GLY A 171 -12.52 -7.49 -10.48
N GLU A 172 -13.83 -7.61 -10.45
CA GLU A 172 -14.71 -6.45 -10.40
C GLU A 172 -14.66 -5.72 -9.07
N LYS A 173 -14.70 -4.45 -9.14
CA LYS A 173 -14.61 -3.49 -8.10
C LYS A 173 -15.84 -3.02 -7.54
N SER A 174 -16.79 -3.85 -7.28
CA SER A 174 -17.80 -3.59 -6.28
C SER A 174 -17.19 -2.97 -5.02
N THR A 175 -16.00 -3.41 -4.65
CA THR A 175 -15.27 -2.94 -3.48
C THR A 175 -14.90 -1.45 -3.54
N LEU A 176 -14.23 -0.96 -4.59
CA LEU A 176 -13.93 0.47 -4.72
C LEU A 176 -15.20 1.32 -4.81
N ALA A 177 -16.26 0.83 -5.49
CA ALA A 177 -17.53 1.51 -5.56
C ALA A 177 -18.26 1.55 -4.21
N VAL A 178 -18.25 0.46 -3.44
CA VAL A 178 -18.83 0.38 -2.10
C VAL A 178 -18.11 1.33 -1.15
N HIS A 179 -16.78 1.31 -1.14
CA HIS A 179 -16.01 2.20 -0.28
C HIS A 179 -16.20 3.67 -0.62
N ARG A 180 -16.39 4.02 -1.87
CA ARG A 180 -16.74 5.39 -2.25
C ARG A 180 -18.08 5.82 -1.66
N LYS A 181 -19.06 4.95 -1.64
CA LYS A 181 -20.36 5.24 -1.00
C LYS A 181 -20.22 5.40 0.51
N ASP A 182 -19.48 4.50 1.15
CA ASP A 182 -19.30 4.51 2.60
C ASP A 182 -18.36 5.64 3.07
N SER A 183 -17.43 6.08 2.23
CA SER A 183 -16.49 7.16 2.55
C SER A 183 -17.08 8.56 2.45
N THR A 184 -18.35 8.72 2.06
CA THR A 184 -19.01 10.03 1.95
C THR A 184 -18.99 10.84 3.25
N SER A 185 -18.85 10.20 4.38
CA SER A 185 -18.79 10.82 5.72
C SER A 185 -17.39 11.09 6.24
N ILE A 186 -16.34 10.56 5.58
CA ILE A 186 -14.96 10.66 6.03
C ILE A 186 -14.24 11.68 5.16
N LYS A 187 -13.98 12.87 5.73
CA LYS A 187 -13.15 13.88 5.08
C LYS A 187 -11.69 13.63 5.43
N TYR A 188 -10.85 13.62 4.42
CA TYR A 188 -9.41 13.65 4.63
C TYR A 188 -9.03 14.99 5.27
N SER A 189 -8.19 14.94 6.28
CA SER A 189 -7.63 16.13 6.91
C SER A 189 -6.14 16.16 6.61
N LEU A 190 -5.72 17.07 5.75
CA LEU A 190 -4.31 17.28 5.46
C LEU A 190 -3.54 17.51 6.76
N SER A 191 -2.41 16.82 6.92
CA SER A 191 -1.44 17.08 7.98
C SER A 191 -0.78 18.46 7.80
N GLY A 192 -0.05 18.95 8.80
CA GLY A 192 0.67 20.22 8.69
C GLY A 192 1.60 20.24 7.48
N ASP A 193 2.42 19.19 7.34
CA ASP A 193 3.41 19.07 6.27
C ASP A 193 2.76 18.96 4.88
N GLU A 194 1.60 18.30 4.77
CA GLU A 194 0.84 18.22 3.52
C GLU A 194 0.19 19.56 3.13
N LYS A 195 -0.23 20.37 4.12
CA LYS A 195 -0.74 21.74 3.86
C LYS A 195 0.36 22.64 3.34
N ASP A 196 1.54 22.58 3.95
CA ASP A 196 2.69 23.37 3.53
C ASP A 196 3.13 23.02 2.10
N ALA A 197 2.91 21.79 1.65
CA ALA A 197 3.19 21.36 0.28
C ALA A 197 2.20 21.92 -0.77
N LEU A 198 1.05 22.45 -0.35
CA LEU A 198 0.03 23.05 -1.23
C LEU A 198 0.15 24.56 -1.36
N GLU A 199 0.94 25.22 -0.50
CA GLU A 199 1.26 26.66 -0.58
C GLU A 199 2.46 26.93 -1.52
#